data_414934ed8a36e120a813c90c08f7653f
#
_entry.id   414934ed8a36e120a813c90c08f7653f
#
_cell.length_a   1.000
_cell.length_b   1.000
_cell.length_c   1.000
_cell.angle_alpha   90.00
_cell.angle_beta   90.00
_cell.angle_gamma   90.00
#
_symmetry.space_group_name_H-M   'P 1'
#
loop_
_entity.id
_entity.type
_entity.pdbx_description
1 polymer ?
#
loop_
_entity_poly.entity_id
_entity_poly.type
_entity_poly.pdbx_seq_one_letter_code
_entity_poly.pdbx_strand_id
1 'polypeptide(L)'
;MKTGKILFGVIIALVSVSCGNSELESRITKLEGRLAAIEGGGTPATRPQPIAASNNNAVTAANASAPAEKPEGPLPAFTFGEELHDFGTIKDGDVVEHVFKFTNSGAAPLIITDAKATCGCTVPDWPKEPIAVGAEGEIKVRFNSKGKPGVQNKTVTLTANTWPTTKRVKIRANVVKEGE
;
A
#
# COMPACT_ATOMS: atom_id res chain seq x y z
N MET A 1 -44.61 53.18 24.12
CA MET A 1 -43.87 53.92 25.19
C MET A 1 -42.94 52.92 25.87
N LYS A 2 -41.72 53.38 26.05
CA LYS A 2 -40.57 52.85 26.78
C LYS A 2 -39.65 51.84 26.06
N THR A 3 -38.66 52.46 25.51
CA THR A 3 -37.31 52.02 25.16
C THR A 3 -36.57 51.31 26.29
N GLY A 4 -35.91 50.19 26.00
CA GLY A 4 -34.98 49.56 26.87
C GLY A 4 -33.76 49.07 26.03
N LYS A 5 -32.76 49.92 25.95
CA LYS A 5 -31.44 49.56 25.45
C LYS A 5 -30.72 48.69 26.45
N ILE A 6 -30.33 47.49 26.09
CA ILE A 6 -29.37 46.67 26.84
C ILE A 6 -28.14 46.46 25.95
N LEU A 7 -27.08 47.18 26.32
CA LEU A 7 -25.72 46.99 25.83
C LEU A 7 -25.20 45.66 26.43
N PHE A 8 -24.94 44.69 25.59
CA PHE A 8 -24.14 43.52 26.00
C PHE A 8 -22.77 43.61 25.32
N GLY A 9 -21.80 43.90 26.14
CA GLY A 9 -20.41 43.92 25.77
C GLY A 9 -19.92 42.51 25.41
N VAL A 10 -19.45 42.36 24.18
CA VAL A 10 -18.78 41.14 23.71
C VAL A 10 -17.33 41.22 24.19
N ILE A 11 -17.00 40.46 25.23
CA ILE A 11 -15.61 40.20 25.64
C ILE A 11 -15.11 39.08 24.68
N ILE A 12 -14.29 39.47 23.70
CA ILE A 12 -13.55 38.53 22.88
C ILE A 12 -12.36 38.08 23.69
N ALA A 13 -12.46 36.89 24.29
CA ALA A 13 -11.32 36.18 24.84
C ALA A 13 -10.51 35.58 23.68
N LEU A 14 -9.41 36.19 23.32
CA LEU A 14 -8.37 35.61 22.47
C LEU A 14 -7.69 34.47 23.21
N VAL A 15 -8.15 33.25 22.93
CA VAL A 15 -7.40 32.06 23.30
C VAL A 15 -6.32 31.85 22.22
N SER A 16 -5.12 32.31 22.53
CA SER A 16 -3.90 31.99 21.78
C SER A 16 -3.57 30.50 22.00
N VAL A 17 -4.03 29.64 21.11
CA VAL A 17 -3.53 28.28 21.05
C VAL A 17 -2.14 28.32 20.44
N SER A 18 -1.14 28.41 21.29
CA SER A 18 0.26 28.16 20.96
C SER A 18 0.47 26.64 20.88
N CYS A 19 0.14 26.03 19.75
CA CYS A 19 0.64 24.70 19.43
C CYS A 19 2.04 24.89 18.85
N GLY A 20 3.04 24.66 19.70
CA GLY A 20 4.44 24.69 19.31
C GLY A 20 4.74 23.57 18.32
N ASN A 21 4.98 23.96 17.08
CA ASN A 21 5.49 23.09 16.01
C ASN A 21 7.03 23.03 16.06
N SER A 22 7.58 22.81 17.26
CA SER A 22 9.04 22.78 17.49
C SER A 22 9.75 21.64 16.73
N GLU A 23 9.02 20.59 16.37
CA GLU A 23 9.56 19.48 15.62
C GLU A 23 9.66 19.78 14.12
N LEU A 24 8.75 20.58 13.58
CA LEU A 24 8.82 21.02 12.18
C LEU A 24 9.96 22.04 11.96
N GLU A 25 10.14 22.96 12.87
CA GLU A 25 11.20 23.98 12.77
C GLU A 25 12.59 23.37 12.90
N SER A 26 12.77 22.35 13.73
CA SER A 26 14.05 21.64 13.85
C SER A 26 14.43 20.85 12.58
N ARG A 27 13.44 20.45 11.79
CA ARG A 27 13.66 19.75 10.50
C ARG A 27 14.01 20.72 9.38
N ILE A 28 13.45 21.93 9.41
CA ILE A 28 13.72 22.98 8.41
C ILE A 28 15.15 23.52 8.60
N THR A 29 15.58 23.82 9.81
CA THR A 29 16.95 24.28 10.09
C THR A 29 18.01 23.25 9.75
N LYS A 30 17.70 21.94 9.87
CA LYS A 30 18.62 20.89 9.48
C LYS A 30 18.78 20.73 7.96
N LEU A 31 17.75 21.10 7.20
CA LEU A 31 17.80 21.09 5.73
C LEU A 31 18.55 22.31 5.19
N GLU A 32 18.36 23.49 5.79
CA GLU A 32 19.08 24.71 5.40
C GLU A 32 20.58 24.61 5.67
N GLY A 33 21.00 23.97 6.78
CA GLY A 33 22.41 23.71 7.07
C GLY A 33 23.10 22.77 6.09
N ARG A 34 22.34 21.93 5.36
CA ARG A 34 22.90 21.05 4.32
C ARG A 34 23.03 21.72 2.97
N LEU A 35 22.21 22.74 2.67
CA LEU A 35 22.34 23.53 1.45
C LEU A 35 23.56 24.47 1.50
N ALA A 36 23.83 25.09 2.64
CA ALA A 36 24.97 25.98 2.82
C ALA A 36 26.34 25.29 2.69
N ALA A 37 26.38 23.97 2.87
CA ALA A 37 27.60 23.18 2.73
C ALA A 37 27.98 22.85 1.27
N ILE A 38 27.10 23.13 0.31
CA ILE A 38 27.30 22.82 -1.12
C ILE A 38 27.78 24.06 -1.90
N GLU A 39 27.53 25.26 -1.40
CA GLU A 39 27.86 26.50 -2.11
C GLU A 39 29.21 27.16 -1.77
N GLY A 40 30.00 26.56 -0.87
CA GLY A 40 31.28 27.11 -0.39
C GLY A 40 32.50 26.29 -0.79
N GLY A 41 32.87 26.23 -2.08
CA GLY A 41 34.09 25.55 -2.48
C GLY A 41 34.45 25.72 -3.94
N GLY A 42 34.81 26.93 -4.32
CA GLY A 42 35.44 27.24 -5.65
C GLY A 42 36.94 27.09 -5.62
N THR A 43 37.43 26.26 -6.47
CA THR A 43 38.68 26.24 -7.30
C THR A 43 40.04 26.65 -6.71
N PRO A 44 41.19 26.25 -7.28
CA PRO A 44 41.49 26.06 -8.70
C PRO A 44 42.30 24.81 -9.10
N ALA A 45 42.41 24.64 -10.40
CA ALA A 45 43.03 23.60 -11.17
C ALA A 45 44.50 23.27 -10.81
N THR A 46 44.82 21.97 -10.79
CA THR A 46 46.17 21.46 -11.06
C THR A 46 46.09 20.04 -11.64
N ARG A 47 46.49 19.97 -12.89
CA ARG A 47 47.08 18.91 -13.74
C ARG A 47 47.04 17.44 -13.28
N PRO A 48 46.67 16.51 -14.18
CA PRO A 48 46.56 15.09 -13.88
C PRO A 48 47.88 14.38 -13.79
N GLN A 49 48.10 13.59 -12.77
CA GLN A 49 49.10 12.54 -12.73
C GLN A 49 48.41 11.18 -12.69
N PRO A 50 48.89 10.19 -13.42
CA PRO A 50 48.35 8.84 -13.41
C PRO A 50 48.92 8.09 -12.20
N ILE A 51 48.09 7.73 -11.28
CA ILE A 51 48.46 6.76 -10.24
C ILE A 51 47.59 5.53 -10.39
N ALA A 52 48.33 4.43 -10.31
CA ALA A 52 47.94 3.06 -10.51
C ALA A 52 46.70 2.62 -9.75
N ALA A 53 46.05 1.65 -10.35
CA ALA A 53 44.96 0.85 -9.79
C ALA A 53 45.25 0.39 -8.37
N SER A 54 44.34 0.76 -7.46
CA SER A 54 44.05 -0.05 -6.29
C SER A 54 42.54 -0.24 -6.27
N ASN A 55 42.15 -1.34 -6.87
CA ASN A 55 40.84 -1.89 -6.71
C ASN A 55 40.63 -2.25 -5.25
N ASN A 56 39.74 -1.61 -4.56
CA ASN A 56 38.97 -2.16 -3.46
C ASN A 56 37.87 -1.18 -3.11
N ASN A 57 36.84 -1.17 -3.95
CA ASN A 57 35.51 -0.80 -3.49
C ASN A 57 34.51 -1.77 -4.11
N ALA A 58 34.53 -2.97 -3.56
CA ALA A 58 33.42 -3.86 -3.64
C ALA A 58 32.26 -3.20 -2.88
N VAL A 59 31.56 -2.30 -3.55
CA VAL A 59 30.18 -1.96 -3.16
C VAL A 59 29.41 -3.22 -3.44
N THR A 60 29.38 -4.07 -2.44
CA THR A 60 28.49 -5.23 -2.39
C THR A 60 27.08 -4.69 -2.46
N ALA A 61 26.55 -4.59 -3.65
CA ALA A 61 25.11 -4.54 -3.88
C ALA A 61 24.52 -5.90 -3.50
N ALA A 62 24.68 -6.26 -2.24
CA ALA A 62 24.02 -7.40 -1.64
C ALA A 62 22.64 -6.95 -1.16
N ASN A 63 21.76 -6.61 -2.10
CA ASN A 63 20.32 -6.71 -1.87
C ASN A 63 19.75 -7.84 -2.73
N ALA A 64 20.44 -8.95 -2.77
CA ALA A 64 19.82 -10.23 -3.01
C ALA A 64 19.05 -10.54 -1.72
N SER A 65 17.73 -10.32 -1.73
CA SER A 65 16.83 -10.90 -0.74
C SER A 65 17.15 -12.39 -0.68
N ALA A 66 17.88 -12.82 0.34
CA ALA A 66 18.04 -14.23 0.64
C ALA A 66 16.64 -14.84 0.62
N PRO A 67 16.43 -16.02 0.02
CA PRO A 67 15.16 -16.71 0.10
C PRO A 67 14.82 -16.81 1.58
N ALA A 68 13.75 -16.14 2.01
CA ALA A 68 13.33 -16.23 3.38
C ALA A 68 13.11 -17.70 3.69
N GLU A 69 13.80 -18.25 4.67
CA GLU A 69 13.68 -19.65 5.04
C GLU A 69 12.26 -19.92 5.54
N LYS A 70 11.73 -21.09 5.17
CA LYS A 70 10.41 -21.51 5.61
C LYS A 70 10.44 -21.66 7.13
N PRO A 71 9.54 -21.00 7.88
CA PRO A 71 9.44 -21.17 9.32
C PRO A 71 9.24 -22.65 9.68
N GLU A 72 9.90 -23.12 10.72
CA GLU A 72 9.66 -24.46 11.27
C GLU A 72 8.37 -24.46 12.10
N GLY A 73 7.63 -25.58 12.04
CA GLY A 73 6.41 -25.78 12.80
C GLY A 73 5.12 -25.82 11.96
N PRO A 74 3.96 -25.92 12.63
CA PRO A 74 2.67 -25.97 11.96
C PRO A 74 2.36 -24.63 11.29
N LEU A 75 2.15 -24.63 9.98
CA LEU A 75 1.82 -23.45 9.21
C LEU A 75 0.39 -23.50 8.67
N PRO A 76 -0.32 -22.37 8.59
CA PRO A 76 -1.57 -22.29 7.87
C PRO A 76 -1.35 -22.32 6.36
N ALA A 77 -2.40 -22.69 5.63
CA ALA A 77 -2.37 -22.70 4.16
C ALA A 77 -3.72 -22.35 3.58
N PHE A 78 -3.71 -21.61 2.45
CA PHE A 78 -4.91 -21.37 1.66
C PHE A 78 -5.15 -22.51 0.67
N THR A 79 -6.36 -23.04 0.62
CA THR A 79 -6.88 -23.79 -0.52
C THR A 79 -8.09 -23.05 -1.07
N PHE A 80 -7.96 -22.49 -2.27
CA PHE A 80 -9.03 -21.83 -2.98
C PHE A 80 -9.74 -22.81 -3.89
N GLY A 81 -11.07 -22.73 -3.96
CA GLY A 81 -11.86 -23.44 -4.97
C GLY A 81 -11.63 -22.88 -6.37
N GLU A 82 -11.40 -21.56 -6.45
CA GLU A 82 -11.11 -20.81 -7.67
C GLU A 82 -10.08 -19.73 -7.38
N GLU A 83 -9.01 -19.64 -8.17
CA GLU A 83 -7.98 -18.57 -8.03
C GLU A 83 -8.06 -17.53 -9.15
N LEU A 84 -8.83 -17.81 -10.20
CA LEU A 84 -9.08 -16.91 -11.32
C LEU A 84 -10.58 -16.90 -11.63
N HIS A 85 -11.20 -15.75 -11.52
CA HIS A 85 -12.58 -15.54 -11.94
C HIS A 85 -12.65 -14.70 -13.22
N ASP A 86 -13.39 -15.17 -14.23
CA ASP A 86 -13.60 -14.44 -15.48
C ASP A 86 -15.05 -13.94 -15.56
N PHE A 87 -15.21 -12.62 -15.50
CA PHE A 87 -16.51 -11.96 -15.66
C PHE A 87 -17.03 -11.97 -17.11
N GLY A 88 -16.21 -12.43 -18.07
CA GLY A 88 -16.55 -12.35 -19.48
C GLY A 88 -16.56 -10.92 -19.99
N THR A 89 -17.52 -10.59 -20.86
CA THR A 89 -17.69 -9.26 -21.43
C THR A 89 -18.61 -8.41 -20.56
N ILE A 90 -18.12 -7.25 -20.14
CA ILE A 90 -18.85 -6.26 -19.34
C ILE A 90 -18.77 -4.88 -20.02
N LYS A 91 -19.66 -3.95 -19.69
CA LYS A 91 -19.67 -2.60 -20.26
C LYS A 91 -18.73 -1.67 -19.50
N ASP A 92 -18.22 -0.64 -20.18
CA ASP A 92 -17.48 0.45 -19.54
C ASP A 92 -18.39 1.19 -18.53
N GLY A 93 -17.94 1.28 -17.30
CA GLY A 93 -18.69 1.84 -16.18
C GLY A 93 -19.39 0.81 -15.29
N ASP A 94 -19.45 -0.46 -15.70
CA ASP A 94 -19.99 -1.52 -14.85
C ASP A 94 -19.15 -1.73 -13.59
N VAL A 95 -19.85 -2.08 -12.51
CA VAL A 95 -19.23 -2.52 -11.27
C VAL A 95 -19.63 -3.95 -11.01
N VAL A 96 -18.66 -4.84 -11.04
CA VAL A 96 -18.86 -6.28 -10.84
C VAL A 96 -18.18 -6.74 -9.56
N GLU A 97 -18.76 -7.75 -8.92
CA GLU A 97 -18.26 -8.30 -7.66
C GLU A 97 -18.14 -9.82 -7.75
N HIS A 98 -17.13 -10.37 -7.09
CA HIS A 98 -16.95 -11.81 -6.94
C HIS A 98 -16.45 -12.13 -5.53
N VAL A 99 -16.87 -13.29 -5.03
CA VAL A 99 -16.48 -13.80 -3.72
C VAL A 99 -15.62 -15.03 -3.92
N PHE A 100 -14.33 -14.90 -3.64
CA PHE A 100 -13.41 -16.04 -3.61
C PHE A 100 -13.56 -16.78 -2.28
N LYS A 101 -13.95 -18.05 -2.35
CA LYS A 101 -14.03 -18.92 -1.19
C LYS A 101 -12.74 -19.70 -1.03
N PHE A 102 -12.30 -19.84 0.20
CA PHE A 102 -11.10 -20.62 0.52
C PHE A 102 -11.29 -21.38 1.85
N THR A 103 -10.47 -22.39 2.04
CA THR A 103 -10.39 -23.16 3.29
C THR A 103 -8.98 -23.03 3.85
N ASN A 104 -8.83 -22.93 5.17
CA ASN A 104 -7.54 -23.10 5.82
C ASN A 104 -7.20 -24.59 5.86
N SER A 105 -6.45 -25.06 4.87
CA SER A 105 -5.99 -26.46 4.77
C SER A 105 -4.68 -26.73 5.51
N GLY A 106 -4.14 -25.74 6.21
CA GLY A 106 -2.91 -25.87 6.98
C GLY A 106 -3.11 -26.53 8.33
N ALA A 107 -2.06 -26.48 9.15
CA ALA A 107 -2.02 -27.10 10.48
C ALA A 107 -2.04 -26.07 11.63
N ALA A 108 -2.23 -24.78 11.33
CA ALA A 108 -2.32 -23.67 12.27
C ALA A 108 -3.43 -22.69 11.88
N PRO A 109 -3.91 -21.84 12.80
CA PRO A 109 -4.87 -20.79 12.46
C PRO A 109 -4.32 -19.82 11.41
N LEU A 110 -5.12 -19.52 10.40
CA LEU A 110 -4.79 -18.62 9.29
C LEU A 110 -5.22 -17.19 9.65
N ILE A 111 -4.28 -16.25 9.57
CA ILE A 111 -4.52 -14.83 9.83
C ILE A 111 -4.15 -14.05 8.57
N ILE A 112 -5.14 -13.34 8.00
CA ILE A 112 -4.95 -12.44 6.87
C ILE A 112 -4.69 -11.04 7.42
N THR A 113 -3.49 -10.53 7.22
CA THR A 113 -3.07 -9.21 7.73
C THR A 113 -3.37 -8.09 6.75
N ASP A 114 -3.41 -8.39 5.44
CA ASP A 114 -3.64 -7.38 4.41
C ASP A 114 -4.22 -8.01 3.13
N ALA A 115 -5.01 -7.20 2.41
CA ALA A 115 -5.57 -7.57 1.11
C ALA A 115 -5.50 -6.37 0.16
N LYS A 116 -4.60 -6.43 -0.82
CA LYS A 116 -4.35 -5.38 -1.80
C LYS A 116 -4.77 -5.80 -3.18
N ALA A 117 -5.44 -4.90 -3.89
CA ALA A 117 -5.84 -5.10 -5.28
C ALA A 117 -5.11 -4.13 -6.20
N THR A 118 -4.90 -4.53 -7.45
CA THR A 118 -4.39 -3.64 -8.51
C THR A 118 -5.44 -2.59 -8.90
N CYS A 119 -5.00 -1.50 -9.55
CA CYS A 119 -5.83 -0.34 -9.89
C CYS A 119 -7.19 -0.71 -10.52
N GLY A 120 -8.25 -0.14 -9.97
CA GLY A 120 -9.64 -0.37 -10.39
C GLY A 120 -10.35 -1.49 -9.66
N CYS A 121 -9.63 -2.30 -8.89
CA CYS A 121 -10.22 -3.25 -7.96
C CYS A 121 -10.10 -2.76 -6.52
N THR A 122 -11.04 -3.20 -5.71
CA THR A 122 -11.02 -3.05 -4.25
C THR A 122 -11.34 -4.40 -3.61
N VAL A 123 -10.89 -4.57 -2.38
CA VAL A 123 -11.27 -5.71 -1.54
C VAL A 123 -12.03 -5.12 -0.36
N PRO A 124 -13.36 -4.94 -0.49
CA PRO A 124 -14.14 -4.29 0.54
C PRO A 124 -14.24 -5.12 1.81
N ASP A 125 -14.11 -6.43 1.69
CA ASP A 125 -14.29 -7.32 2.82
C ASP A 125 -13.44 -8.59 2.73
N TRP A 126 -12.84 -8.97 3.87
CA TRP A 126 -12.12 -10.23 4.11
C TRP A 126 -12.08 -10.54 5.61
N PRO A 127 -11.91 -11.81 6.04
CA PRO A 127 -11.85 -12.18 7.44
C PRO A 127 -10.71 -11.47 8.18
N LYS A 128 -11.03 -10.81 9.30
CA LYS A 128 -10.06 -10.13 10.18
C LYS A 128 -9.65 -11.00 11.37
N GLU A 129 -10.49 -11.97 11.70
CA GLU A 129 -10.26 -12.90 12.79
C GLU A 129 -9.47 -14.13 12.30
N PRO A 130 -8.75 -14.80 13.21
CA PRO A 130 -8.06 -16.03 12.87
C PRO A 130 -9.04 -17.13 12.39
N ILE A 131 -8.75 -17.73 11.26
CA ILE A 131 -9.53 -18.79 10.63
C ILE A 131 -8.97 -20.13 11.11
N ALA A 132 -9.77 -20.90 11.82
CA ALA A 132 -9.36 -22.20 12.36
C ALA A 132 -8.96 -23.18 11.24
N VAL A 133 -8.19 -24.21 11.60
CA VAL A 133 -7.84 -25.30 10.68
C VAL A 133 -9.11 -25.98 10.17
N GLY A 134 -9.22 -26.15 8.85
CA GLY A 134 -10.38 -26.71 8.17
C GLY A 134 -11.57 -25.75 8.04
N ALA A 135 -11.53 -24.55 8.62
CA ALA A 135 -12.59 -23.57 8.47
C ALA A 135 -12.49 -22.83 7.12
N GLU A 136 -13.65 -22.38 6.64
CA GLU A 136 -13.78 -21.62 5.40
C GLU A 136 -13.74 -20.12 5.67
N GLY A 137 -13.30 -19.37 4.64
CA GLY A 137 -13.34 -17.92 4.61
C GLY A 137 -13.67 -17.41 3.21
N GLU A 138 -14.04 -16.13 3.14
CA GLU A 138 -14.45 -15.48 1.90
C GLU A 138 -13.69 -14.17 1.70
N ILE A 139 -13.25 -13.91 0.46
CA ILE A 139 -12.63 -12.65 0.04
C ILE A 139 -13.55 -12.01 -1.00
N LYS A 140 -14.16 -10.89 -0.63
CA LYS A 140 -15.00 -10.14 -1.56
C LYS A 140 -14.14 -9.19 -2.39
N VAL A 141 -14.22 -9.31 -3.71
CA VAL A 141 -13.49 -8.48 -4.67
C VAL A 141 -14.50 -7.71 -5.51
N ARG A 142 -14.26 -6.41 -5.67
CA ARG A 142 -15.07 -5.51 -6.48
C ARG A 142 -14.21 -4.86 -7.55
N PHE A 143 -14.68 -4.89 -8.80
CA PHE A 143 -14.01 -4.25 -9.92
C PHE A 143 -14.91 -3.19 -10.56
N ASN A 144 -14.37 -1.99 -10.76
CA ASN A 144 -15.00 -0.90 -11.49
C ASN A 144 -14.32 -0.75 -12.85
N SER A 145 -15.07 -1.00 -13.92
CA SER A 145 -14.58 -0.99 -15.30
C SER A 145 -14.47 0.40 -15.91
N LYS A 146 -14.97 1.45 -15.24
CA LYS A 146 -15.01 2.81 -15.77
C LYS A 146 -13.66 3.30 -16.30
N GLY A 147 -13.64 3.66 -17.59
CA GLY A 147 -12.43 4.17 -18.26
C GLY A 147 -11.33 3.10 -18.46
N LYS A 148 -11.70 1.80 -18.51
CA LYS A 148 -10.74 0.68 -18.66
C LYS A 148 -11.15 -0.27 -19.79
N PRO A 149 -11.23 0.22 -21.03
CA PRO A 149 -11.64 -0.63 -22.16
C PRO A 149 -10.65 -1.77 -22.43
N GLY A 150 -11.15 -2.83 -23.09
CA GLY A 150 -10.38 -3.98 -23.48
C GLY A 150 -10.20 -5.02 -22.37
N VAL A 151 -9.29 -5.97 -22.60
CA VAL A 151 -9.05 -7.08 -21.66
C VAL A 151 -8.36 -6.59 -20.40
N GLN A 152 -9.01 -6.76 -19.28
CA GLN A 152 -8.54 -6.41 -17.94
C GLN A 152 -8.18 -7.66 -17.16
N ASN A 153 -6.90 -7.77 -16.76
CA ASN A 153 -6.43 -8.79 -15.84
C ASN A 153 -6.02 -8.09 -14.54
N LYS A 154 -6.69 -8.38 -13.45
CA LYS A 154 -6.44 -7.77 -12.15
C LYS A 154 -6.03 -8.82 -11.14
N THR A 155 -5.15 -8.44 -10.24
CA THR A 155 -4.63 -9.33 -9.19
C THR A 155 -4.98 -8.75 -7.82
N VAL A 156 -5.46 -9.62 -6.95
CA VAL A 156 -5.60 -9.36 -5.53
C VAL A 156 -4.50 -10.14 -4.81
N THR A 157 -3.69 -9.46 -4.02
CA THR A 157 -2.64 -10.04 -3.20
C THR A 157 -3.08 -10.02 -1.76
N LEU A 158 -3.14 -11.19 -1.17
CA LEU A 158 -3.42 -11.41 0.25
C LEU A 158 -2.10 -11.61 0.97
N THR A 159 -1.90 -10.93 2.09
CA THR A 159 -0.77 -11.14 2.97
C THR A 159 -1.26 -11.86 4.23
N ALA A 160 -0.63 -12.97 4.59
CA ALA A 160 -1.04 -13.80 5.71
C ALA A 160 0.17 -14.45 6.39
N ASN A 161 -0.07 -15.09 7.52
CA ASN A 161 0.94 -15.87 8.26
C ASN A 161 1.27 -17.23 7.61
N THR A 162 1.01 -17.39 6.32
CA THR A 162 1.32 -18.57 5.51
C THR A 162 2.77 -18.58 5.01
N TRP A 163 3.19 -19.67 4.40
CA TRP A 163 4.42 -19.73 3.63
C TRP A 163 4.15 -20.25 2.20
N PRO A 164 4.42 -19.46 1.17
CA PRO A 164 4.86 -18.05 1.23
C PRO A 164 3.83 -17.13 1.88
N THR A 165 4.28 -15.98 2.38
CA THR A 165 3.44 -15.01 3.12
C THR A 165 2.40 -14.32 2.26
N THR A 166 2.48 -14.48 0.94
CA THR A 166 1.54 -13.88 -0.01
C THR A 166 0.83 -14.92 -0.85
N LYS A 167 -0.48 -14.79 -0.97
CA LYS A 167 -1.32 -15.55 -1.90
C LYS A 167 -1.99 -14.58 -2.87
N ARG A 168 -2.13 -14.97 -4.13
CA ARG A 168 -2.74 -14.15 -5.18
C ARG A 168 -3.93 -14.84 -5.77
N VAL A 169 -5.02 -14.09 -5.91
CA VAL A 169 -6.18 -14.45 -6.74
C VAL A 169 -6.34 -13.42 -7.84
N LYS A 170 -6.97 -13.80 -8.93
CA LYS A 170 -7.07 -12.99 -10.16
C LYS A 170 -8.51 -12.86 -10.60
N ILE A 171 -8.82 -11.72 -11.20
CA ILE A 171 -10.04 -11.55 -11.98
C ILE A 171 -9.66 -11.16 -13.40
N ARG A 172 -10.52 -11.55 -14.34
CA ARG A 172 -10.45 -11.18 -15.74
C ARG A 172 -11.78 -10.61 -16.18
N ALA A 173 -11.75 -9.63 -17.07
CA ALA A 173 -12.93 -9.09 -17.74
C ALA A 173 -12.55 -8.53 -19.11
N ASN A 174 -13.45 -8.57 -20.08
CA ASN A 174 -13.33 -7.85 -21.33
C ASN A 174 -14.30 -6.66 -21.32
N VAL A 175 -13.78 -5.45 -21.20
CA VAL A 175 -14.58 -4.23 -21.10
C VAL A 175 -14.83 -3.65 -22.49
N VAL A 176 -16.10 -3.58 -22.88
CA VAL A 176 -16.53 -2.99 -24.15
C VAL A 176 -17.13 -1.61 -23.91
N LYS A 177 -16.90 -0.69 -24.85
CA LYS A 177 -17.58 0.61 -24.83
C LYS A 177 -19.03 0.43 -25.28
N GLU A 178 -19.92 1.26 -24.73
CA GLU A 178 -21.30 1.30 -25.18
C GLU A 178 -21.33 1.86 -26.61
N GLY A 179 -21.77 1.03 -27.57
CA GLY A 179 -21.89 1.40 -28.98
C GLY A 179 -20.92 0.72 -29.96
N GLU A 180 -20.14 -0.28 -29.52
CA GLU A 180 -19.39 -1.20 -30.40
C GLU A 180 -20.01 -2.58 -30.43
#